data_1bcedbc0019922ec1c144515fbdc7828
#
_entry.id   1bcedbc0019922ec1c144515fbdc7828
#
_cell.length_a   1.000
_cell.length_b   1.000
_cell.length_c   1.000
_cell.angle_alpha   90.00
_cell.angle_beta   90.00
_cell.angle_gamma   90.00
#
_symmetry.space_group_name_H-M   'P 1'
#
loop_
_entity.id
_entity.type
_entity.pdbx_description
1 polymer ?
#
loop_
_entity_poly.entity_id
_entity_poly.type
_entity_poly.pdbx_seq_one_letter_code
_entity_poly.pdbx_strand_id
1 'polypeptide(L)'
;MSVDVSKPGASVPVHRVRFVDWSPSAITALALSPVAWTESAAAGRSVLAIGRDNGNIDLCTWCEGQSGSIAQGWSPVWTLLGEENYKIESLAFTASASHLRLFSTSGGSIVSEHFLPSSLTGQQAADTRTPTRTLSSHGGAIWSMAASPTGKFLAIGCEDGVVRLIDVAGDAFEHVGTGMHVAPRMTRVASRILSL
;
A
#
# COMPACT_ATOMS: atom_id res chain seq x y z
N MET A 1 30.90 43.41 36.22
CA MET A 1 30.51 42.56 35.07
C MET A 1 29.05 42.22 35.22
N SER A 2 28.21 42.92 34.51
CA SER A 2 26.74 42.74 34.53
C SER A 2 26.37 41.72 33.45
N VAL A 3 25.81 40.59 33.84
CA VAL A 3 25.30 39.58 32.90
C VAL A 3 23.93 40.02 32.42
N ASP A 4 23.85 40.32 31.15
CA ASP A 4 22.59 40.69 30.48
C ASP A 4 21.74 39.42 30.23
N VAL A 5 20.66 39.29 31.01
CA VAL A 5 19.75 38.11 31.04
C VAL A 5 18.51 38.33 30.17
N SER A 6 18.58 39.14 29.14
CA SER A 6 17.41 39.48 28.31
C SER A 6 17.45 38.91 26.88
N LYS A 7 17.91 37.64 26.69
CA LYS A 7 17.54 36.88 25.49
C LYS A 7 16.28 36.08 25.78
N PRO A 8 15.16 36.30 25.06
CA PRO A 8 14.01 35.44 25.18
C PRO A 8 14.45 34.02 24.83
N GLY A 9 14.38 33.15 25.83
CA GLY A 9 14.75 31.75 25.65
C GLY A 9 13.96 31.13 24.50
N ALA A 10 14.67 30.51 23.57
CA ALA A 10 14.03 29.74 22.52
C ALA A 10 13.09 28.72 23.19
N SER A 11 11.79 28.88 23.00
CA SER A 11 10.78 27.93 23.46
C SER A 11 10.97 26.64 22.67
N VAL A 12 11.52 25.62 23.31
CA VAL A 12 11.59 24.28 22.72
C VAL A 12 10.22 23.63 22.99
N PRO A 13 9.43 23.32 21.96
CA PRO A 13 8.17 22.61 22.15
C PRO A 13 8.48 21.21 22.70
N VAL A 14 8.17 20.98 23.96
CA VAL A 14 8.22 19.66 24.56
C VAL A 14 6.94 18.95 24.19
N HIS A 15 7.02 17.99 23.24
CA HIS A 15 5.92 17.10 23.00
C HIS A 15 5.71 16.21 24.23
N ARG A 16 4.69 16.51 25.00
CA ARG A 16 4.23 15.58 26.02
C ARG A 16 3.63 14.39 25.33
N VAL A 17 4.29 13.24 25.42
CA VAL A 17 3.69 11.96 25.11
C VAL A 17 2.55 11.77 26.13
N ARG A 18 1.33 11.99 25.73
CA ARG A 18 0.18 11.54 26.50
C ARG A 18 0.03 10.05 26.20
N PHE A 19 0.02 9.25 27.23
CA PHE A 19 -0.50 7.89 27.15
C PHE A 19 -2.02 8.04 26.91
N VAL A 20 -2.42 8.04 25.67
CA VAL A 20 -3.81 7.86 25.28
C VAL A 20 -4.00 6.35 25.15
N ASP A 21 -5.18 5.86 25.52
CA ASP A 21 -5.56 4.44 25.36
C ASP A 21 -5.68 4.03 23.86
N TRP A 22 -5.09 4.81 22.98
CA TRP A 22 -5.03 4.54 21.54
C TRP A 22 -3.66 4.01 21.18
N SER A 23 -3.61 2.71 20.94
CA SER A 23 -2.46 2.03 20.35
C SER A 23 -2.70 1.94 18.85
N PRO A 24 -1.89 2.62 18.03
CA PRO A 24 -2.01 2.42 16.58
C PRO A 24 -1.66 0.98 16.24
N SER A 25 -2.47 0.37 15.37
CA SER A 25 -2.18 -0.95 14.81
C SER A 25 -0.79 -1.01 14.20
N ALA A 26 -0.08 -2.11 14.40
CA ALA A 26 1.27 -2.27 13.88
C ALA A 26 1.29 -2.15 12.34
N ILE A 27 2.37 -1.58 11.82
CA ILE A 27 2.63 -1.53 10.37
C ILE A 27 3.19 -2.89 9.97
N THR A 28 2.56 -3.54 9.00
CA THR A 28 2.93 -4.87 8.53
C THR A 28 3.42 -4.88 7.09
N ALA A 29 2.97 -3.92 6.27
CA ALA A 29 3.36 -3.79 4.87
C ALA A 29 3.41 -2.31 4.45
N LEU A 30 4.26 -2.00 3.49
CA LEU A 30 4.40 -0.68 2.89
C LEU A 30 4.50 -0.80 1.38
N ALA A 31 3.85 0.09 0.65
CA ALA A 31 4.04 0.24 -0.79
C ALA A 31 3.98 1.72 -1.18
N LEU A 32 4.82 2.10 -2.12
CA LEU A 32 4.85 3.44 -2.71
C LEU A 32 4.34 3.38 -4.15
N SER A 33 3.45 4.29 -4.52
CA SER A 33 2.97 4.35 -5.90
C SER A 33 4.10 4.72 -6.87
N PRO A 34 4.04 4.22 -8.12
CA PRO A 34 4.96 4.68 -9.16
C PRO A 34 4.87 6.21 -9.34
N VAL A 35 6.01 6.87 -9.49
CA VAL A 35 6.10 8.35 -9.62
C VAL A 35 5.39 8.86 -10.89
N ALA A 36 5.17 8.01 -11.88
CA ALA A 36 4.56 8.37 -13.15
C ALA A 36 3.03 8.51 -13.10
N TRP A 37 2.40 8.28 -11.94
CA TRP A 37 0.96 8.44 -11.84
C TRP A 37 0.57 9.90 -11.62
N THR A 38 0.13 10.56 -12.68
CA THR A 38 -0.36 11.94 -12.65
C THR A 38 -1.57 12.06 -13.55
N GLU A 39 -2.76 12.07 -13.00
CA GLU A 39 -3.96 12.47 -13.75
C GLU A 39 -4.10 13.99 -13.91
N SER A 40 -3.29 14.75 -13.24
CA SER A 40 -3.32 16.22 -13.36
C SER A 40 -1.91 16.76 -13.27
N ALA A 41 -1.52 17.54 -14.27
CA ALA A 41 -0.23 18.23 -14.38
C ALA A 41 0.10 19.17 -13.21
N ALA A 42 -0.78 19.31 -12.22
CA ALA A 42 -0.62 20.24 -11.11
C ALA A 42 -0.01 19.64 -9.84
N ALA A 43 0.00 18.31 -9.65
CA ALA A 43 0.64 17.72 -8.47
C ALA A 43 0.84 16.20 -8.66
N GLY A 44 1.92 15.78 -9.29
CA GLY A 44 2.38 14.39 -9.23
C GLY A 44 2.71 14.01 -7.79
N ARG A 45 1.70 13.64 -7.00
CA ARG A 45 1.88 13.24 -5.60
C ARG A 45 1.99 11.73 -5.53
N SER A 46 3.10 11.26 -4.98
CA SER A 46 3.22 9.85 -4.63
C SER A 46 2.21 9.49 -3.53
N VAL A 47 1.65 8.30 -3.62
CA VAL A 47 0.78 7.72 -2.59
C VAL A 47 1.57 6.64 -1.87
N LEU A 48 1.61 6.72 -0.55
CA LEU A 48 2.13 5.68 0.32
C LEU A 48 0.96 4.88 0.89
N ALA A 49 0.93 3.58 0.64
CA ALA A 49 0.00 2.66 1.29
C ALA A 49 0.68 2.00 2.49
N ILE A 50 0.01 2.00 3.63
CA ILE A 50 0.48 1.43 4.90
C ILE A 50 -0.51 0.34 5.31
N GLY A 51 -0.11 -0.92 5.21
CA GLY A 51 -0.88 -2.06 5.69
C GLY A 51 -0.71 -2.25 7.20
N ARG A 52 -1.80 -2.59 7.86
CA ARG A 52 -1.86 -2.74 9.31
C ARG A 52 -2.15 -4.18 9.72
N ASP A 53 -1.84 -4.51 10.97
CA ASP A 53 -2.11 -5.82 11.57
C ASP A 53 -3.61 -6.06 11.85
N ASN A 54 -4.42 -5.00 11.90
CA ASN A 54 -5.88 -5.07 11.99
C ASN A 54 -6.60 -5.17 10.63
N GLY A 55 -5.84 -5.37 9.53
CA GLY A 55 -6.39 -5.48 8.18
C GLY A 55 -6.64 -4.15 7.46
N ASN A 56 -6.50 -3.02 8.12
CA ASN A 56 -6.69 -1.72 7.49
C ASN A 56 -5.50 -1.35 6.60
N ILE A 57 -5.79 -0.54 5.58
CA ILE A 57 -4.75 0.06 4.73
C ILE A 57 -4.93 1.58 4.76
N ASP A 58 -3.95 2.28 5.33
CA ASP A 58 -3.93 3.73 5.31
C ASP A 58 -3.24 4.23 4.04
N LEU A 59 -3.89 5.14 3.32
CA LEU A 59 -3.32 5.82 2.17
C LEU A 59 -2.87 7.22 2.60
N CYS A 60 -1.60 7.51 2.38
CA CYS A 60 -0.97 8.77 2.73
C CYS A 60 -0.46 9.48 1.48
N THR A 61 -0.53 10.81 1.47
CA THR A 61 0.10 11.66 0.47
C THR A 61 1.16 12.52 1.12
N TRP A 62 2.19 12.89 0.34
CA TRP A 62 3.21 13.81 0.81
C TRP A 62 2.66 15.23 0.85
N CYS A 63 2.70 15.86 2.01
CA CYS A 63 2.36 17.27 2.18
C CYS A 63 3.64 18.09 2.24
N GLU A 64 3.81 19.00 1.29
CA GLU A 64 4.83 20.03 1.37
C GLU A 64 4.35 21.08 2.36
N GLY A 65 5.12 21.31 3.42
CA GLY A 65 4.83 22.36 4.41
C GLY A 65 4.79 23.72 3.72
N GLN A 66 3.73 24.48 3.91
CA GLN A 66 3.76 25.89 3.55
C GLN A 66 4.81 26.60 4.40
N SER A 67 5.47 27.62 3.84
CA SER A 67 6.50 28.40 4.52
C SER A 67 6.02 28.84 5.91
N GLY A 68 6.65 28.27 6.96
CA GLY A 68 6.27 28.50 8.36
C GLY A 68 5.46 27.39 9.06
N SER A 69 5.04 26.33 8.36
CA SER A 69 4.40 25.15 8.95
C SER A 69 5.41 24.04 9.25
N ILE A 70 5.38 23.51 10.45
CA ILE A 70 6.30 22.42 10.92
C ILE A 70 5.91 21.05 10.33
N ALA A 71 4.79 20.94 9.64
CA ALA A 71 4.23 19.67 9.18
C ALA A 71 4.57 19.39 7.71
N GLN A 72 5.85 19.10 7.45
CA GLN A 72 6.25 18.46 6.19
C GLN A 72 6.31 16.95 6.42
N GLY A 73 5.60 16.16 5.60
CA GLY A 73 5.63 14.70 5.72
C GLY A 73 4.43 13.99 5.12
N TRP A 74 4.38 12.68 5.35
CA TRP A 74 3.26 11.85 4.95
C TRP A 74 2.02 12.12 5.83
N SER A 75 0.93 12.48 5.19
CA SER A 75 -0.35 12.73 5.84
C SER A 75 -1.38 11.70 5.37
N PRO A 76 -2.08 11.02 6.30
CA PRO A 76 -3.15 10.09 5.93
C PRO A 76 -4.30 10.87 5.31
N VAL A 77 -4.77 10.38 4.16
CA VAL A 77 -5.89 10.99 3.41
C VAL A 77 -7.09 10.07 3.33
N TRP A 78 -6.86 8.76 3.44
CA TRP A 78 -7.90 7.75 3.37
C TRP A 78 -7.49 6.47 4.09
N THR A 79 -8.47 5.75 4.65
CA THR A 79 -8.27 4.42 5.21
C THR A 79 -9.26 3.44 4.55
N LEU A 80 -8.72 2.39 3.92
CA LEU A 80 -9.49 1.25 3.48
C LEU A 80 -9.66 0.34 4.68
N LEU A 81 -10.91 0.05 5.04
CA LEU A 81 -11.21 -0.82 6.17
C LEU A 81 -11.12 -2.28 5.74
N GLY A 82 -10.31 -3.05 6.44
CA GLY A 82 -10.15 -4.48 6.23
C GLY A 82 -11.07 -5.31 7.12
N GLU A 83 -10.96 -6.62 6.99
CA GLU A 83 -11.60 -7.56 7.92
C GLU A 83 -10.76 -7.65 9.20
N GLU A 84 -11.42 -7.57 10.34
CA GLU A 84 -10.78 -7.75 11.64
C GLU A 84 -10.08 -9.12 11.72
N ASN A 85 -8.88 -9.12 12.30
CA ASN A 85 -8.00 -10.29 12.49
C ASN A 85 -7.24 -10.78 11.24
N TYR A 86 -7.30 -10.08 10.11
CA TYR A 86 -6.52 -10.39 8.92
C TYR A 86 -5.50 -9.29 8.66
N LYS A 87 -4.29 -9.43 9.20
CA LYS A 87 -3.21 -8.48 8.93
C LYS A 87 -2.86 -8.41 7.45
N ILE A 88 -2.50 -7.24 6.98
CA ILE A 88 -1.99 -7.06 5.62
C ILE A 88 -0.56 -7.60 5.55
N GLU A 89 -0.34 -8.64 4.75
CA GLU A 89 0.98 -9.26 4.59
C GLU A 89 1.81 -8.59 3.50
N SER A 90 1.18 -8.16 2.41
CA SER A 90 1.88 -7.54 1.30
C SER A 90 0.99 -6.53 0.57
N LEU A 91 1.63 -5.50 0.02
CA LEU A 91 1.00 -4.45 -0.77
C LEU A 91 1.80 -4.23 -2.05
N ALA A 92 1.13 -3.98 -3.16
CA ALA A 92 1.76 -3.58 -4.40
C ALA A 92 0.87 -2.60 -5.18
N PHE A 93 1.50 -1.59 -5.79
CA PHE A 93 0.83 -0.70 -6.72
C PHE A 93 1.13 -1.10 -8.15
N THR A 94 0.12 -0.95 -9.01
CA THR A 94 0.32 -0.85 -10.45
C THR A 94 -0.36 0.42 -10.98
N ALA A 95 0.20 0.98 -12.04
CA ALA A 95 -0.39 2.12 -12.72
C ALA A 95 -0.75 1.71 -14.14
N SER A 96 -2.00 1.94 -14.53
CA SER A 96 -2.41 1.98 -15.93
C SER A 96 -2.49 3.43 -16.39
N ALA A 97 -2.76 3.66 -17.68
CA ALA A 97 -2.86 5.03 -18.22
C ALA A 97 -3.96 5.87 -17.56
N SER A 98 -4.96 5.23 -16.96
CA SER A 98 -6.16 5.88 -16.41
C SER A 98 -6.35 5.73 -14.90
N HIS A 99 -5.74 4.69 -14.28
CA HIS A 99 -6.04 4.36 -12.87
C HIS A 99 -4.81 3.87 -12.12
N LEU A 100 -4.72 4.29 -10.86
CA LEU A 100 -3.85 3.68 -9.88
C LEU A 100 -4.60 2.52 -9.22
N ARG A 101 -4.02 1.34 -9.24
CA ARG A 101 -4.58 0.14 -8.61
C ARG A 101 -3.68 -0.29 -7.46
N LEU A 102 -4.28 -0.61 -6.34
CA LEU A 102 -3.59 -1.16 -5.18
C LEU A 102 -4.01 -2.62 -5.00
N PHE A 103 -3.04 -3.48 -4.80
CA PHE A 103 -3.26 -4.89 -4.50
C PHE A 103 -2.77 -5.19 -3.08
N SER A 104 -3.52 -6.03 -2.38
CA SER A 104 -3.17 -6.48 -1.03
C SER A 104 -3.33 -7.98 -0.87
N THR A 105 -2.58 -8.56 0.07
CA THR A 105 -2.77 -9.91 0.57
C THR A 105 -2.87 -9.87 2.10
N SER A 106 -3.69 -10.73 2.67
CA SER A 106 -3.97 -10.74 4.12
C SER A 106 -3.86 -12.14 4.70
N GLY A 107 -2.68 -12.77 4.61
CA GLY A 107 -2.38 -14.06 5.25
C GLY A 107 -3.12 -15.28 4.69
N GLY A 108 -3.99 -15.09 3.69
CA GLY A 108 -4.77 -16.13 3.05
C GLY A 108 -4.31 -16.42 1.63
N SER A 109 -5.16 -17.13 0.89
CA SER A 109 -4.92 -17.51 -0.51
C SER A 109 -5.49 -16.51 -1.52
N ILE A 110 -5.82 -15.29 -1.08
CA ILE A 110 -6.53 -14.31 -1.91
C ILE A 110 -5.69 -13.06 -2.11
N VAL A 111 -5.61 -12.62 -3.36
CA VAL A 111 -5.19 -11.28 -3.74
C VAL A 111 -6.43 -10.42 -3.84
N SER A 112 -6.44 -9.28 -3.17
CA SER A 112 -7.51 -8.29 -3.21
C SER A 112 -7.06 -7.08 -4.01
N GLU A 113 -7.91 -6.60 -4.88
CA GLU A 113 -7.71 -5.38 -5.66
C GLU A 113 -8.58 -4.26 -5.14
N HIS A 114 -7.99 -3.08 -4.98
CA HIS A 114 -8.64 -1.86 -4.55
C HIS A 114 -8.50 -0.79 -5.63
N PHE A 115 -9.63 -0.33 -6.14
CA PHE A 115 -9.64 0.85 -7.01
C PHE A 115 -9.49 2.10 -6.15
N LEU A 116 -8.52 2.93 -6.50
CA LEU A 116 -8.33 4.22 -5.86
C LEU A 116 -9.04 5.30 -6.69
N PRO A 117 -9.80 6.19 -6.04
CA PRO A 117 -10.42 7.28 -6.76
C PRO A 117 -9.37 8.19 -7.37
N SER A 118 -9.67 8.76 -8.53
CA SER A 118 -8.80 9.69 -9.26
C SER A 118 -8.46 10.95 -8.47
N SER A 119 -9.19 11.25 -7.42
CA SER A 119 -8.92 12.36 -6.50
C SER A 119 -8.92 11.89 -5.06
N LEU A 120 -7.75 11.83 -4.44
CA LEU A 120 -7.59 11.58 -2.99
C LEU A 120 -7.78 12.87 -2.16
N THR A 121 -8.33 13.96 -2.74
CA THR A 121 -8.40 15.28 -2.10
C THR A 121 -9.71 15.54 -1.36
N GLY A 122 -10.63 14.58 -1.28
CA GLY A 122 -11.90 14.75 -0.57
C GLY A 122 -11.94 13.96 0.72
N GLN A 123 -12.36 14.60 1.82
CA GLN A 123 -12.80 13.93 3.05
C GLN A 123 -14.09 13.11 2.79
N GLN A 124 -14.04 12.17 1.90
CA GLN A 124 -15.07 11.15 1.81
C GLN A 124 -14.50 9.89 2.44
N ALA A 125 -14.78 9.73 3.72
CA ALA A 125 -14.82 8.42 4.34
C ALA A 125 -15.94 7.63 3.65
N ALA A 126 -15.73 7.24 2.40
CA ALA A 126 -16.53 6.20 1.80
C ALA A 126 -16.19 4.92 2.57
N ASP A 127 -17.20 4.32 3.14
CA ASP A 127 -17.17 3.03 3.83
C ASP A 127 -16.87 1.92 2.80
N THR A 128 -15.66 1.95 2.22
CA THR A 128 -15.19 0.97 1.25
C THR A 128 -14.51 -0.16 2.01
N ARG A 129 -15.34 -0.97 2.71
CA ARG A 129 -14.90 -2.14 3.47
C ARG A 129 -14.53 -3.32 2.58
N THR A 130 -14.89 -3.28 1.31
CA THR A 130 -14.72 -4.43 0.41
C THR A 130 -13.70 -4.11 -0.68
N PRO A 131 -12.79 -5.05 -0.97
CA PRO A 131 -11.99 -4.96 -2.19
C PRO A 131 -12.92 -4.95 -3.41
N THR A 132 -12.49 -4.27 -4.47
CA THR A 132 -13.29 -4.19 -5.70
C THR A 132 -13.39 -5.54 -6.39
N ARG A 133 -12.27 -6.29 -6.40
CA ARG A 133 -12.19 -7.64 -6.94
C ARG A 133 -11.23 -8.49 -6.10
N THR A 134 -11.43 -9.79 -6.15
CA THR A 134 -10.54 -10.76 -5.49
C THR A 134 -10.18 -11.89 -6.42
N LEU A 135 -8.97 -12.45 -6.27
CA LEU A 135 -8.47 -13.57 -7.04
C LEU A 135 -7.80 -14.59 -6.12
N SER A 136 -8.17 -15.87 -6.25
CA SER A 136 -7.53 -16.95 -5.48
C SER A 136 -6.12 -17.24 -6.03
N SER A 137 -5.16 -17.50 -5.15
CA SER A 137 -3.82 -17.93 -5.54
C SER A 137 -3.75 -19.32 -6.14
N HIS A 138 -4.74 -20.19 -5.82
CA HIS A 138 -4.72 -21.64 -6.10
C HIS A 138 -3.47 -22.36 -5.58
N GLY A 139 -2.73 -21.79 -4.64
CA GLY A 139 -1.47 -22.33 -4.10
C GLY A 139 -1.31 -22.20 -2.60
N GLY A 140 -2.42 -22.03 -1.88
CA GLY A 140 -2.39 -21.80 -0.42
C GLY A 140 -2.07 -20.34 -0.09
N ALA A 141 -1.54 -20.11 1.10
CA ALA A 141 -1.24 -18.78 1.58
C ALA A 141 -0.20 -18.07 0.70
N ILE A 142 -0.40 -16.77 0.53
CA ILE A 142 0.50 -15.89 -0.23
C ILE A 142 1.45 -15.24 0.77
N TRP A 143 2.76 -15.47 0.59
CA TRP A 143 3.80 -14.96 1.49
C TRP A 143 4.50 -13.71 0.95
N SER A 144 4.44 -13.49 -0.34
CA SER A 144 5.08 -12.34 -0.97
C SER A 144 4.37 -11.96 -2.25
N MET A 145 4.41 -10.68 -2.61
CA MET A 145 3.84 -10.14 -3.83
C MET A 145 4.72 -9.01 -4.35
N ALA A 146 4.94 -9.00 -5.66
CA ALA A 146 5.66 -7.92 -6.34
C ALA A 146 5.00 -7.55 -7.66
N ALA A 147 4.96 -6.26 -7.97
CA ALA A 147 4.51 -5.77 -9.26
C ALA A 147 5.69 -5.72 -10.25
N SER A 148 5.43 -6.06 -11.50
CA SER A 148 6.41 -5.86 -12.56
C SER A 148 6.69 -4.36 -12.77
N PRO A 149 7.90 -3.97 -13.20
CA PRO A 149 8.22 -2.57 -13.47
C PRO A 149 7.31 -1.92 -14.52
N THR A 150 6.71 -2.72 -15.40
CA THR A 150 5.78 -2.25 -16.42
C THR A 150 4.34 -2.10 -15.90
N GLY A 151 4.05 -2.52 -14.66
CA GLY A 151 2.71 -2.53 -14.09
C GLY A 151 1.72 -3.51 -14.72
N LYS A 152 2.18 -4.41 -15.61
CA LYS A 152 1.32 -5.35 -16.33
C LYS A 152 1.08 -6.67 -15.60
N PHE A 153 2.00 -7.03 -14.71
CA PHE A 153 1.95 -8.32 -14.01
C PHE A 153 2.19 -8.15 -12.52
N LEU A 154 1.55 -9.03 -11.74
CA LEU A 154 1.91 -9.29 -10.35
C LEU A 154 2.50 -10.69 -10.27
N ALA A 155 3.60 -10.85 -9.55
CA ALA A 155 4.12 -12.13 -9.14
C ALA A 155 3.72 -12.38 -7.69
N ILE A 156 3.18 -13.56 -7.40
CA ILE A 156 2.83 -13.99 -6.04
C ILE A 156 3.59 -15.27 -5.68
N GLY A 157 4.20 -15.28 -4.51
CA GLY A 157 4.88 -16.43 -3.93
C GLY A 157 3.95 -17.14 -2.96
N CYS A 158 3.65 -18.42 -3.21
CA CYS A 158 2.66 -19.20 -2.50
C CYS A 158 3.27 -20.26 -1.57
N GLU A 159 2.45 -20.76 -0.67
CA GLU A 159 2.83 -21.78 0.32
C GLU A 159 3.25 -23.10 -0.33
N ASP A 160 2.69 -23.45 -1.49
CA ASP A 160 3.05 -24.65 -2.25
C ASP A 160 4.43 -24.58 -2.92
N GLY A 161 5.18 -23.48 -2.72
CA GLY A 161 6.50 -23.25 -3.30
C GLY A 161 6.47 -22.86 -4.77
N VAL A 162 5.33 -22.45 -5.29
CA VAL A 162 5.18 -22.00 -6.68
C VAL A 162 4.99 -20.48 -6.73
N VAL A 163 5.73 -19.83 -7.63
CA VAL A 163 5.45 -18.45 -8.00
C VAL A 163 4.42 -18.43 -9.12
N ARG A 164 3.39 -17.62 -8.97
CA ARG A 164 2.35 -17.44 -9.98
C ARG A 164 2.34 -16.03 -10.50
N LEU A 165 2.04 -15.88 -11.78
CA LEU A 165 1.86 -14.57 -12.41
C LEU A 165 0.38 -14.31 -12.60
N ILE A 166 0.00 -13.07 -12.28
CA ILE A 166 -1.33 -12.54 -12.51
C ILE A 166 -1.20 -11.41 -13.52
N ASP A 167 -1.96 -11.47 -14.61
CA ASP A 167 -2.08 -10.38 -15.56
C ASP A 167 -2.98 -9.29 -14.96
N VAL A 168 -2.43 -8.08 -14.89
CA VAL A 168 -3.13 -6.89 -14.40
C VAL A 168 -3.05 -5.74 -15.40
N ALA A 169 -2.74 -6.05 -16.67
CA ALA A 169 -2.69 -5.04 -17.73
C ALA A 169 -4.09 -4.49 -18.03
N GLY A 170 -4.23 -3.18 -18.09
CA GLY A 170 -5.55 -2.54 -18.26
C GLY A 170 -6.51 -2.94 -17.16
N ASP A 171 -7.63 -3.57 -17.52
CA ASP A 171 -8.64 -4.08 -16.58
C ASP A 171 -8.50 -5.57 -16.27
N ALA A 172 -7.43 -6.23 -16.77
CA ALA A 172 -7.19 -7.63 -16.49
C ALA A 172 -6.95 -7.86 -14.98
N PHE A 173 -7.44 -9.00 -14.48
CA PHE A 173 -7.13 -9.49 -13.14
C PHE A 173 -7.36 -11.01 -13.15
N GLU A 174 -6.40 -11.74 -13.74
CA GLU A 174 -6.49 -13.17 -13.97
C GLU A 174 -5.11 -13.84 -13.99
N HIS A 175 -5.07 -15.13 -13.74
CA HIS A 175 -3.82 -15.89 -13.81
C HIS A 175 -3.30 -15.97 -15.24
N VAL A 176 -2.01 -15.70 -15.42
CA VAL A 176 -1.33 -15.93 -16.69
C VAL A 176 -1.28 -17.43 -16.98
N GLY A 177 -1.84 -17.86 -18.11
CA GLY A 177 -1.75 -19.26 -18.54
C GLY A 177 -3.00 -20.12 -18.31
N THR A 178 -4.14 -19.55 -17.91
CA THR A 178 -5.44 -20.25 -17.94
C THR A 178 -6.01 -20.42 -19.35
N GLY A 179 -5.47 -19.72 -20.34
CA GLY A 179 -5.71 -19.97 -21.78
C GLY A 179 -4.58 -20.85 -22.36
N MET A 180 -4.84 -21.59 -23.41
CA MET A 180 -4.02 -22.64 -24.10
C MET A 180 -2.54 -22.34 -24.38
N HIS A 181 -1.96 -21.28 -23.86
CA HIS A 181 -0.54 -20.95 -23.93
C HIS A 181 0.15 -21.31 -22.63
N VAL A 182 1.09 -22.23 -22.71
CA VAL A 182 1.94 -22.71 -21.61
C VAL A 182 2.56 -21.52 -20.90
N ALA A 183 2.09 -21.24 -19.68
CA ALA A 183 2.78 -20.32 -18.79
C ALA A 183 4.25 -20.75 -18.64
N PRO A 184 5.21 -19.81 -18.61
CA PRO A 184 6.58 -20.18 -18.32
C PRO A 184 6.57 -20.99 -17.02
N ARG A 185 7.06 -22.23 -17.06
CA ARG A 185 7.15 -23.09 -15.89
C ARG A 185 8.09 -22.43 -14.91
N MET A 186 7.53 -21.71 -13.95
CA MET A 186 8.33 -21.27 -12.82
C MET A 186 8.72 -22.51 -12.02
N THR A 187 10.00 -22.63 -11.75
CA THR A 187 10.57 -23.79 -11.05
C THR A 187 9.98 -23.81 -9.64
N ARG A 188 9.33 -24.93 -9.31
CA ARG A 188 8.86 -25.15 -7.94
C ARG A 188 10.07 -25.25 -7.02
N VAL A 189 10.09 -24.46 -5.95
CA VAL A 189 11.07 -24.58 -4.87
C VAL A 189 10.52 -25.47 -3.77
N ALA A 190 11.41 -26.19 -3.09
CA ALA A 190 11.03 -27.13 -2.04
C ALA A 190 10.60 -26.45 -0.73
N SER A 191 10.40 -25.13 -0.72
CA SER A 191 10.02 -24.35 0.45
C SER A 191 9.11 -23.18 0.06
N ARG A 192 8.57 -22.49 1.06
CA ARG A 192 7.73 -21.30 0.87
C ARG A 192 8.49 -20.18 0.19
N ILE A 193 7.82 -19.44 -0.66
CA ILE A 193 8.37 -18.22 -1.26
C ILE A 193 8.11 -17.06 -0.31
N LEU A 194 9.12 -16.64 0.43
CA LEU A 194 9.01 -15.58 1.45
C LEU A 194 9.35 -14.18 0.92
N SER A 195 9.97 -14.09 -0.26
CA SER A 195 10.31 -12.80 -0.89
C SER A 195 10.35 -12.94 -2.39
N LEU A 196 9.95 -11.89 -3.07
CA LEU A 196 9.99 -11.70 -4.52
C LEU A 196 10.71 -10.40 -4.87
#